data_457c97686629039bf1634e520fc84f76
#
_entry.id   457c97686629039bf1634e520fc84f76
#
_cell.length_a   1.000
_cell.length_b   1.000
_cell.length_c   1.000
_cell.angle_alpha   90.00
_cell.angle_beta   90.00
_cell.angle_gamma   90.00
#
_symmetry.space_group_name_H-M   'P 1'
#
loop_
_entity.id
_entity.type
_entity.pdbx_description
1 polymer ?
#
loop_
_entity_poly.entity_id
_entity_poly.type
_entity_poly.pdbx_seq_one_letter_code
_entity_poly.pdbx_strand_id
1 'polypeptide(L)'
;MQKKILSSLAGVFTVALWSTAEAQRVHEIRLEANAEKEVYRFSPANISARAGDVLLFKTVNGTPHSIVFEAEGLSGAAHEALNGAMARRAGDLSSPLLSPDGAEYRITVPALNPGRYEFFCLPHRAYDMRGSLRITK
;
A
#
# COMPACT_ATOMS: atom_id res chain seq x y z
N MET A 1 -11.17 71.96 -25.03
CA MET A 1 -11.51 70.60 -25.45
C MET A 1 -10.71 69.62 -24.59
N GLN A 2 -11.31 69.04 -23.52
CA GLN A 2 -10.62 68.06 -22.69
C GLN A 2 -10.97 66.67 -23.21
N LYS A 3 -9.97 65.92 -23.62
CA LYS A 3 -10.11 64.51 -23.98
C LYS A 3 -10.09 63.69 -22.70
N LYS A 4 -11.21 63.05 -22.34
CA LYS A 4 -11.29 62.04 -21.28
C LYS A 4 -10.68 60.75 -21.78
N ILE A 5 -9.57 60.32 -21.15
CA ILE A 5 -8.97 59.02 -21.37
C ILE A 5 -9.69 58.06 -20.40
N LEU A 6 -10.48 57.11 -20.96
CA LEU A 6 -11.01 55.99 -20.19
C LEU A 6 -9.91 54.92 -20.06
N SER A 7 -9.38 54.78 -18.88
CA SER A 7 -8.51 53.64 -18.57
C SER A 7 -9.39 52.42 -18.20
N SER A 8 -9.43 51.43 -19.07
CA SER A 8 -10.00 50.11 -18.77
C SER A 8 -9.03 49.33 -17.92
N LEU A 9 -9.38 49.12 -16.63
CA LEU A 9 -8.72 48.11 -15.80
C LEU A 9 -9.25 46.74 -16.21
N ALA A 10 -8.45 45.95 -16.90
CA ALA A 10 -8.72 44.51 -17.08
C ALA A 10 -8.30 43.80 -15.81
N GLY A 11 -9.29 43.39 -15.01
CA GLY A 11 -9.06 42.54 -13.84
C GLY A 11 -8.69 41.13 -14.26
N VAL A 12 -7.45 40.74 -13.99
CA VAL A 12 -7.02 39.33 -14.15
C VAL A 12 -7.55 38.54 -12.96
N PHE A 13 -8.61 37.74 -13.17
CA PHE A 13 -9.08 36.77 -12.20
C PHE A 13 -8.15 35.57 -12.22
N THR A 14 -7.25 35.45 -11.27
CA THR A 14 -6.46 34.25 -11.01
C THR A 14 -7.36 33.24 -10.30
N VAL A 15 -7.83 32.23 -11.02
CA VAL A 15 -8.51 31.07 -10.41
C VAL A 15 -7.45 30.20 -9.76
N ALA A 16 -7.34 30.25 -8.45
CA ALA A 16 -6.52 29.33 -7.68
C ALA A 16 -7.18 27.94 -7.71
N LEU A 17 -6.63 27.04 -8.53
CA LEU A 17 -6.98 25.62 -8.51
C LEU A 17 -6.46 25.03 -7.19
N TRP A 18 -7.32 24.91 -6.22
CA TRP A 18 -7.01 24.20 -4.99
C TRP A 18 -7.03 22.71 -5.30
N SER A 19 -5.86 22.16 -5.55
CA SER A 19 -5.69 20.72 -5.62
C SER A 19 -5.88 20.17 -4.19
N THR A 20 -7.00 19.53 -3.93
CA THR A 20 -7.21 18.79 -2.70
C THR A 20 -6.32 17.55 -2.76
N ALA A 21 -5.12 17.63 -2.18
CA ALA A 21 -4.32 16.45 -1.94
C ALA A 21 -5.13 15.52 -1.02
N GLU A 22 -5.56 14.39 -1.56
CA GLU A 22 -6.28 13.39 -0.76
C GLU A 22 -5.32 12.86 0.32
N ALA A 23 -5.76 12.89 1.59
CA ALA A 23 -4.94 12.48 2.70
C ALA A 23 -4.54 11.00 2.57
N GLN A 24 -3.25 10.71 2.78
CA GLN A 24 -2.71 9.36 2.86
C GLN A 24 -3.44 8.57 3.95
N ARG A 25 -3.93 7.38 3.61
CA ARG A 25 -4.56 6.46 4.56
C ARG A 25 -3.56 5.40 4.99
N VAL A 26 -3.65 5.00 6.26
CA VAL A 26 -2.91 3.87 6.80
C VAL A 26 -3.87 2.71 7.02
N HIS A 27 -3.59 1.60 6.37
CA HIS A 27 -4.33 0.35 6.52
C HIS A 27 -3.49 -0.58 7.40
N GLU A 28 -3.92 -0.76 8.64
CA GLU A 28 -3.26 -1.72 9.55
C GLU A 28 -3.73 -3.13 9.25
N ILE A 29 -2.78 -4.04 9.08
CA ILE A 29 -2.99 -5.46 8.84
C ILE A 29 -2.27 -6.23 9.94
N ARG A 30 -3.02 -6.91 10.79
CA ARG A 30 -2.47 -7.73 11.85
C ARG A 30 -2.07 -9.09 11.30
N LEU A 31 -0.88 -9.55 11.68
CA LEU A 31 -0.38 -10.89 11.38
C LEU A 31 -0.61 -11.75 12.62
N GLU A 32 -1.63 -12.57 12.55
CA GLU A 32 -2.13 -13.36 13.69
C GLU A 32 -1.76 -14.82 13.53
N ALA A 33 -1.38 -15.46 14.62
CA ALA A 33 -1.12 -16.90 14.69
C ALA A 33 -1.77 -17.51 15.92
N ASN A 34 -2.34 -18.69 15.74
CA ASN A 34 -2.74 -19.60 16.82
C ASN A 34 -2.17 -20.99 16.49
N ALA A 35 -1.00 -21.29 17.02
CA ALA A 35 -0.29 -22.53 16.73
C ALA A 35 -1.04 -23.78 17.19
N GLU A 36 -1.78 -23.69 18.30
CA GLU A 36 -2.57 -24.83 18.83
C GLU A 36 -3.71 -25.23 17.89
N LYS A 37 -4.27 -24.23 17.18
CA LYS A 37 -5.36 -24.44 16.21
C LYS A 37 -4.86 -24.47 14.77
N GLU A 38 -3.57 -24.30 14.54
CA GLU A 38 -2.95 -24.19 13.21
C GLU A 38 -3.60 -23.10 12.34
N VAL A 39 -4.02 -22.00 12.98
CA VAL A 39 -4.64 -20.85 12.30
C VAL A 39 -3.65 -19.71 12.18
N TYR A 40 -3.37 -19.31 10.96
CA TYR A 40 -2.47 -18.20 10.62
C TYR A 40 -3.18 -17.30 9.61
N ARG A 41 -3.24 -15.99 9.88
CA ARG A 41 -4.00 -15.09 9.01
C ARG A 41 -3.49 -13.67 9.01
N PHE A 42 -3.72 -12.97 7.90
CA PHE A 42 -3.74 -11.52 7.84
C PHE A 42 -5.14 -11.02 8.25
N SER A 43 -5.20 -9.99 9.06
CA SER A 43 -6.48 -9.43 9.51
C SER A 43 -6.48 -7.89 9.41
N PRO A 44 -7.23 -7.30 8.48
CA PRO A 44 -8.03 -7.93 7.43
C PRO A 44 -7.18 -8.63 6.36
N ALA A 45 -7.72 -9.67 5.70
CA ALA A 45 -7.03 -10.38 4.63
C ALA A 45 -7.18 -9.65 3.27
N ASN A 46 -8.27 -8.93 3.07
CA ASN A 46 -8.53 -8.19 1.83
C ASN A 46 -8.53 -6.70 2.11
N ILE A 47 -7.62 -5.97 1.48
CA ILE A 47 -7.44 -4.54 1.64
C ILE A 47 -7.76 -3.85 0.32
N SER A 48 -8.53 -2.76 0.38
CA SER A 48 -8.70 -1.85 -0.75
C SER A 48 -7.95 -0.56 -0.47
N ALA A 49 -7.04 -0.18 -1.36
CA ALA A 49 -6.20 0.99 -1.20
C ALA A 49 -5.93 1.68 -2.53
N ARG A 50 -5.39 2.89 -2.46
CA ARG A 50 -4.95 3.69 -3.59
C ARG A 50 -3.45 3.91 -3.54
N ALA A 51 -2.86 4.30 -4.66
CA ALA A 51 -1.47 4.75 -4.69
C ALA A 51 -1.25 5.85 -3.64
N GLY A 52 -0.15 5.75 -2.89
CA GLY A 52 0.19 6.65 -1.80
C GLY A 52 -0.34 6.26 -0.43
N ASP A 53 -1.33 5.38 -0.31
CA ASP A 53 -1.73 4.80 0.97
C ASP A 53 -0.60 3.94 1.56
N VAL A 54 -0.65 3.68 2.85
CA VAL A 54 0.32 2.84 3.56
C VAL A 54 -0.33 1.55 4.03
N LEU A 55 0.25 0.42 3.68
CA LEU A 55 -0.04 -0.86 4.30
C LEU A 55 0.91 -1.03 5.50
N LEU A 56 0.35 -1.11 6.70
CA LEU A 56 1.10 -1.34 7.93
C LEU A 56 0.84 -2.76 8.41
N PHE A 57 1.77 -3.65 8.15
CA PHE A 57 1.74 -5.01 8.65
C PHE A 57 2.35 -5.07 10.03
N LYS A 58 1.64 -5.68 10.99
CA LYS A 58 2.05 -5.72 12.39
C LYS A 58 1.88 -7.12 12.97
N THR A 59 2.95 -7.70 13.51
CA THR A 59 2.89 -8.98 14.21
C THR A 59 2.15 -8.84 15.54
N VAL A 60 1.26 -9.78 15.83
CA VAL A 60 0.47 -9.81 17.08
C VAL A 60 1.11 -10.68 18.13
N ASN A 61 1.91 -11.65 17.69
CA ASN A 61 2.66 -12.55 18.57
C ASN A 61 4.05 -12.84 17.96
N GLY A 62 4.93 -13.49 18.74
CA GLY A 62 6.31 -13.77 18.38
C GLY A 62 6.53 -14.79 17.26
N THR A 63 5.48 -15.32 16.66
CA THR A 63 5.58 -16.22 15.50
C THR A 63 6.10 -15.45 14.29
N PRO A 64 7.17 -15.91 13.62
CA PRO A 64 7.69 -15.24 12.45
C PRO A 64 6.69 -15.21 11.30
N HIS A 65 6.56 -14.05 10.68
CA HIS A 65 5.72 -13.82 9.50
C HIS A 65 6.51 -13.11 8.41
N SER A 66 6.02 -13.19 7.18
CA SER A 66 6.51 -12.38 6.07
C SER A 66 5.35 -11.97 5.16
N ILE A 67 5.63 -10.99 4.29
CA ILE A 67 4.74 -10.57 3.23
C ILE A 67 5.45 -10.86 1.91
N VAL A 68 4.88 -11.72 1.09
CA VAL A 68 5.41 -12.05 -0.23
C VAL A 68 4.30 -11.86 -1.26
N PHE A 69 4.48 -10.96 -2.21
CA PHE A 69 3.52 -10.81 -3.30
C PHE A 69 3.68 -11.97 -4.30
N GLU A 70 2.55 -12.48 -4.79
CA GLU A 70 2.56 -13.48 -5.86
C GLU A 70 3.07 -12.85 -7.15
N ALA A 71 4.10 -13.47 -7.73
CA ALA A 71 4.69 -12.99 -8.99
C ALA A 71 3.84 -13.37 -10.20
N GLU A 72 3.08 -14.46 -10.10
CA GLU A 72 2.28 -14.96 -11.20
C GLU A 72 1.20 -13.93 -11.61
N GLY A 73 1.14 -13.64 -12.89
CA GLY A 73 0.19 -12.70 -13.46
C GLY A 73 0.54 -11.22 -13.29
N LEU A 74 1.65 -10.88 -12.63
CA LEU A 74 2.13 -9.50 -12.58
C LEU A 74 2.70 -9.07 -13.93
N SER A 75 2.39 -7.82 -14.34
CA SER A 75 3.16 -7.16 -15.39
C SER A 75 4.57 -6.85 -14.90
N GLY A 76 5.53 -6.69 -15.80
CA GLY A 76 6.89 -6.26 -15.42
C GLY A 76 6.89 -4.94 -14.64
N ALA A 77 6.07 -3.99 -15.04
CA ALA A 77 5.93 -2.70 -14.36
C ALA A 77 5.38 -2.84 -12.92
N ALA A 78 4.38 -3.70 -12.72
CA ALA A 78 3.83 -3.96 -11.38
C ALA A 78 4.85 -4.68 -10.49
N HIS A 79 5.58 -5.63 -11.03
CA HIS A 79 6.65 -6.35 -10.33
C HIS A 79 7.73 -5.39 -9.85
N GLU A 80 8.24 -4.52 -10.73
CA GLU A 80 9.25 -3.51 -10.37
C GLU A 80 8.73 -2.51 -9.34
N ALA A 81 7.48 -2.04 -9.50
CA ALA A 81 6.86 -1.09 -8.59
C ALA A 81 6.71 -1.66 -7.18
N LEU A 82 6.23 -2.90 -7.05
CA LEU A 82 6.10 -3.59 -5.77
C LEU A 82 7.47 -3.82 -5.12
N ASN A 83 8.45 -4.31 -5.86
CA ASN A 83 9.81 -4.47 -5.36
C ASN A 83 10.40 -3.13 -4.88
N GLY A 84 10.19 -2.06 -5.62
CA GLY A 84 10.66 -0.72 -5.27
C GLY A 84 10.00 -0.16 -4.00
N ALA A 85 8.76 -0.57 -3.72
CA ALA A 85 8.01 -0.15 -2.53
C ALA A 85 8.37 -0.96 -1.27
N MET A 86 9.04 -2.09 -1.41
CA MET A 86 9.39 -3.00 -0.31
C MET A 86 10.82 -2.72 0.19
N ALA A 87 10.95 -2.16 1.39
CA ALA A 87 12.24 -1.89 2.02
C ALA A 87 12.89 -3.17 2.57
N ARG A 88 14.23 -3.24 2.54
CA ARG A 88 15.03 -4.32 3.15
C ARG A 88 14.56 -5.72 2.74
N ARG A 89 14.21 -5.90 1.49
CA ARG A 89 13.72 -7.17 0.97
C ARG A 89 14.65 -8.34 1.30
N ALA A 90 14.08 -9.46 1.70
CA ALA A 90 14.81 -10.72 1.85
C ALA A 90 14.96 -11.48 0.52
N GLY A 91 14.17 -11.12 -0.47
CA GLY A 91 14.19 -11.70 -1.81
C GLY A 91 13.24 -10.97 -2.74
N ASP A 92 12.96 -11.56 -3.88
CA ASP A 92 12.03 -11.00 -4.85
C ASP A 92 10.62 -10.92 -4.27
N LEU A 93 10.00 -9.73 -4.34
CA LEU A 93 8.66 -9.44 -3.81
C LEU A 93 8.45 -9.83 -2.34
N SER A 94 9.53 -9.97 -1.55
CA SER A 94 9.49 -10.55 -0.21
C SER A 94 10.02 -9.59 0.84
N SER A 95 9.24 -9.37 1.91
CA SER A 95 9.70 -8.71 3.12
C SER A 95 10.74 -9.56 3.85
N PRO A 96 11.51 -8.98 4.79
CA PRO A 96 12.22 -9.79 5.78
C PRO A 96 11.22 -10.54 6.68
N LEU A 97 11.71 -11.52 7.43
CA LEU A 97 10.93 -12.14 8.51
C LEU A 97 10.67 -11.12 9.61
N LEU A 98 9.43 -11.01 10.03
CA LEU A 98 8.96 -10.12 11.08
C LEU A 98 8.78 -10.93 12.37
N SER A 99 9.60 -10.65 13.35
CA SER A 99 9.62 -11.21 14.70
C SER A 99 10.38 -10.20 15.58
N PRO A 100 10.04 -10.00 16.81
CA PRO A 100 9.01 -10.56 17.68
C PRO A 100 7.65 -9.84 17.59
N ASP A 101 6.85 -9.95 18.67
CA ASP A 101 5.58 -9.23 18.85
C ASP A 101 5.75 -7.73 18.58
N GLY A 102 4.75 -7.16 17.88
CA GLY A 102 4.73 -5.76 17.56
C GLY A 102 5.70 -5.34 16.47
N ALA A 103 6.44 -6.25 15.84
CA ALA A 103 7.26 -5.92 14.68
C ALA A 103 6.38 -5.39 13.55
N GLU A 104 6.83 -4.31 12.91
CA GLU A 104 6.08 -3.61 11.88
C GLU A 104 6.82 -3.62 10.54
N TYR A 105 6.05 -3.71 9.47
CA TYR A 105 6.54 -3.54 8.11
C TYR A 105 5.60 -2.65 7.32
N ARG A 106 6.14 -1.62 6.70
CA ARG A 106 5.38 -0.62 5.96
C ARG A 106 5.65 -0.73 4.47
N ILE A 107 4.58 -0.71 3.70
CA ILE A 107 4.64 -0.61 2.25
C ILE A 107 3.78 0.58 1.85
N THR A 108 4.40 1.62 1.27
CA THR A 108 3.63 2.67 0.60
C THR A 108 3.17 2.11 -0.74
N VAL A 109 1.87 2.10 -0.95
CA VAL A 109 1.26 1.56 -2.17
C VAL A 109 1.78 2.32 -3.38
N PRO A 110 2.50 1.67 -4.29
CA PRO A 110 3.02 2.34 -5.49
C PRO A 110 1.92 2.57 -6.52
N ALA A 111 2.24 3.31 -7.57
CA ALA A 111 1.35 3.45 -8.71
C ALA A 111 1.20 2.09 -9.42
N LEU A 112 0.02 1.49 -9.28
CA LEU A 112 -0.36 0.22 -9.88
C LEU A 112 -1.66 0.38 -10.67
N ASN A 113 -1.82 -0.39 -11.72
CA ASN A 113 -3.10 -0.45 -12.40
C ASN A 113 -4.19 -0.98 -11.46
N PRO A 114 -5.45 -0.51 -11.60
CA PRO A 114 -6.58 -1.08 -10.88
C PRO A 114 -6.63 -2.58 -11.05
N GLY A 115 -6.79 -3.31 -9.95
CA GLY A 115 -6.76 -4.77 -9.98
C GLY A 115 -6.52 -5.36 -8.60
N ARG A 116 -6.29 -6.66 -8.58
CA ARG A 116 -6.06 -7.44 -7.38
C ARG A 116 -4.64 -7.99 -7.39
N TYR A 117 -3.93 -7.77 -6.30
CA TYR A 117 -2.55 -8.18 -6.09
C TYR A 117 -2.52 -9.09 -4.87
N GLU A 118 -2.26 -10.37 -5.10
CA GLU A 118 -2.24 -11.39 -4.05
C GLU A 118 -0.93 -11.38 -3.29
N PHE A 119 -0.99 -11.69 -1.99
CA PHE A 119 0.20 -11.90 -1.16
C PHE A 119 -0.03 -13.05 -0.17
N PHE A 120 1.05 -13.60 0.35
CA PHE A 120 1.03 -14.69 1.32
C PHE A 120 2.14 -14.54 2.35
N CYS A 121 2.06 -15.30 3.43
CA CYS A 121 3.12 -15.44 4.41
C CYS A 121 3.93 -16.70 4.07
N LEU A 122 5.23 -16.56 3.82
CA LEU A 122 6.07 -17.69 3.41
C LEU A 122 6.14 -18.81 4.47
N PRO A 123 6.41 -18.53 5.77
CA PRO A 123 6.41 -19.57 6.81
C PRO A 123 5.07 -20.32 6.97
N HIS A 124 3.97 -19.66 6.63
CA HIS A 124 2.63 -20.21 6.84
C HIS A 124 1.84 -20.43 5.54
N ARG A 125 2.55 -20.54 4.41
CA ARG A 125 1.91 -20.77 3.11
C ARG A 125 1.12 -22.08 3.09
N ALA A 126 1.63 -23.13 3.73
CA ALA A 126 0.95 -24.42 3.83
C ALA A 126 -0.35 -24.38 4.66
N TYR A 127 -0.51 -23.37 5.50
CA TYR A 127 -1.71 -23.10 6.30
C TYR A 127 -2.64 -22.06 5.65
N ASP A 128 -2.44 -21.79 4.37
CA ASP A 128 -3.25 -20.85 3.59
C ASP A 128 -3.29 -19.41 4.17
N MET A 129 -2.18 -18.96 4.76
CA MET A 129 -2.05 -17.57 5.20
C MET A 129 -1.85 -16.64 3.99
N ARG A 130 -2.95 -16.14 3.46
CA ARG A 130 -3.02 -15.32 2.25
C ARG A 130 -3.81 -14.06 2.45
N GLY A 131 -3.54 -13.07 1.63
CA GLY A 131 -4.29 -11.84 1.57
C GLY A 131 -4.26 -11.24 0.16
N SER A 132 -4.96 -10.13 -0.01
CA SER A 132 -4.98 -9.41 -1.28
C SER A 132 -5.08 -7.91 -1.09
N LEU A 133 -4.40 -7.19 -1.97
CA LEU A 133 -4.51 -5.77 -2.15
C LEU A 133 -5.32 -5.48 -3.41
N ARG A 134 -6.46 -4.83 -3.24
CA ARG A 134 -7.25 -4.29 -4.35
C ARG A 134 -6.88 -2.83 -4.57
N ILE A 135 -6.36 -2.52 -5.73
CA ILE A 135 -6.12 -1.14 -6.14
C ILE A 135 -7.39 -0.59 -6.77
N THR A 136 -7.86 0.53 -6.21
CA THR A 136 -9.01 1.29 -6.71
C THR A 136 -8.51 2.58 -7.40
N LYS A 137 -9.36 3.14 -8.26
CA LYS A 137 -9.08 4.42 -8.94
C LYS A 137 -9.12 5.57 -7.96
#